data_3aacdaac65f35d57771253208ff949f7
#
_entry.id   3aacdaac65f35d57771253208ff949f7
#
_cell.length_a   1.000
_cell.length_b   1.000
_cell.length_c   1.000
_cell.angle_alpha   90.00
_cell.angle_beta   90.00
_cell.angle_gamma   90.00
#
_symmetry.space_group_name_H-M   'P 1'
#
loop_
_entity.id
_entity.type
_entity.pdbx_description
1 polymer ?
#
loop_
_entity_poly.entity_id
_entity_poly.type
_entity_poly.pdbx_seq_one_letter_code
_entity_poly.pdbx_strand_id
1 'polypeptide(L)'
;TVVGVSHSGGTEELVSLLERTKRDGAKLIALTGNADSAIAKHADVLVNYSVPDEGGPLGLAPMASTSVTLAIGDAMAAEVMYRRGFTEQQFARVHPGGGLGKQLTTIGDILKIHYKRELPSVAEDAQLLDCLAEMSDKRLGLTTVRGAGGVGVLSDGDVRRCLEERGSEAFAATAGELCTWTPQWIDHSHLASEALGMMEARKITAVLVRDDNGECVGVVHLHDLWGLQMI
;
A
#
# COMPACT_ATOMS: atom_id res chain seq x y z
N THR A 1 25.73 -0.49 8.77
CA THR A 1 25.96 0.42 9.90
C THR A 1 25.14 -0.05 11.08
N VAL A 2 25.73 -0.02 12.27
CA VAL A 2 25.07 -0.35 13.54
C VAL A 2 25.11 0.86 14.45
N VAL A 3 24.03 1.10 15.19
CA VAL A 3 23.93 2.15 16.20
C VAL A 3 23.91 1.49 17.57
N GLY A 4 24.93 1.77 18.40
CA GLY A 4 25.03 1.30 19.77
C GLY A 4 24.59 2.41 20.72
N VAL A 5 23.65 2.10 21.63
CA VAL A 5 23.10 3.07 22.57
C VAL A 5 23.38 2.60 23.99
N SER A 6 24.11 3.39 24.75
CA SER A 6 24.33 3.17 26.19
C SER A 6 24.74 4.49 26.88
N HIS A 7 23.96 4.95 27.85
CA HIS A 7 24.24 6.19 28.52
C HIS A 7 25.62 6.18 29.24
N SER A 8 25.93 5.14 29.99
CA SER A 8 27.26 4.97 30.64
C SER A 8 28.34 4.59 29.62
N GLY A 9 27.97 3.95 28.53
CA GLY A 9 28.87 3.43 27.50
C GLY A 9 29.78 2.28 27.93
N GLY A 10 29.50 1.67 29.09
CA GLY A 10 30.32 0.62 29.69
C GLY A 10 29.60 -0.74 29.85
N THR A 11 28.39 -0.92 29.27
CA THR A 11 27.64 -2.17 29.38
C THR A 11 28.41 -3.29 28.65
N GLU A 12 28.93 -4.26 29.41
CA GLU A 12 29.87 -5.27 28.88
C GLU A 12 29.32 -6.08 27.73
N GLU A 13 28.06 -6.53 27.80
CA GLU A 13 27.42 -7.29 26.71
C GLU A 13 27.34 -6.46 25.44
N LEU A 14 27.01 -5.17 25.54
CA LEU A 14 26.92 -4.28 24.40
C LEU A 14 28.30 -4.04 23.79
N VAL A 15 29.31 -3.76 24.63
CA VAL A 15 30.70 -3.58 24.17
C VAL A 15 31.19 -4.79 23.39
N SER A 16 31.02 -5.99 23.94
CA SER A 16 31.42 -7.24 23.30
C SER A 16 30.70 -7.47 21.95
N LEU A 17 29.38 -7.16 21.88
CA LEU A 17 28.60 -7.24 20.66
C LEU A 17 29.12 -6.26 19.58
N LEU A 18 29.36 -5.02 19.97
CA LEU A 18 29.81 -3.97 19.06
C LEU A 18 31.23 -4.23 18.52
N GLU A 19 32.15 -4.75 19.37
CA GLU A 19 33.47 -5.17 18.95
C GLU A 19 33.41 -6.30 17.92
N ARG A 20 32.53 -7.28 18.12
CA ARG A 20 32.31 -8.36 17.16
C ARG A 20 31.76 -7.84 15.85
N THR A 21 30.72 -7.00 15.92
CA THR A 21 30.09 -6.39 14.74
C THR A 21 31.09 -5.54 13.92
N LYS A 22 31.97 -4.84 14.60
CA LYS A 22 33.04 -4.05 13.96
C LYS A 22 34.07 -4.95 13.26
N ARG A 23 34.46 -6.09 13.88
CA ARG A 23 35.31 -7.08 13.24
C ARG A 23 34.72 -7.68 11.98
N ASP A 24 33.39 -7.79 11.92
CA ASP A 24 32.63 -8.22 10.73
C ASP A 24 32.50 -7.12 9.67
N GLY A 25 33.18 -5.98 9.83
CA GLY A 25 33.27 -4.89 8.86
C GLY A 25 32.13 -3.86 8.91
N ALA A 26 31.24 -3.91 9.91
CA ALA A 26 30.19 -2.91 10.05
C ALA A 26 30.73 -1.57 10.56
N LYS A 27 30.16 -0.46 10.08
CA LYS A 27 30.37 0.87 10.65
C LYS A 27 29.56 1.03 11.93
N LEU A 28 30.16 1.63 12.96
CA LEU A 28 29.57 1.81 14.27
C LEU A 28 29.34 3.28 14.58
N ILE A 29 28.12 3.62 14.95
CA ILE A 29 27.72 4.90 15.55
C ILE A 29 27.46 4.63 17.02
N ALA A 30 28.14 5.32 17.94
CA ALA A 30 27.85 5.22 19.35
C ALA A 30 27.06 6.44 19.84
N LEU A 31 25.93 6.19 20.49
CA LEU A 31 25.17 7.18 21.26
C LEU A 31 25.46 6.93 22.76
N THR A 32 26.12 7.87 23.41
CA THR A 32 26.48 7.72 24.82
C THR A 32 26.55 9.06 25.55
N GLY A 33 26.28 9.07 26.84
CA GLY A 33 26.50 10.24 27.71
C GLY A 33 27.96 10.41 28.18
N ASN A 34 28.83 9.42 27.87
CA ASN A 34 30.25 9.43 28.27
C ASN A 34 31.17 9.25 27.07
N ALA A 35 31.80 10.33 26.65
CA ALA A 35 32.72 10.35 25.49
C ALA A 35 33.98 9.48 25.68
N ASP A 36 34.37 9.20 26.94
CA ASP A 36 35.56 8.40 27.26
C ASP A 36 35.24 6.90 27.45
N SER A 37 33.97 6.52 27.22
CA SER A 37 33.48 5.17 27.45
C SER A 37 34.02 4.13 26.44
N ALA A 38 33.86 2.86 26.82
CA ALA A 38 34.30 1.75 25.96
C ALA A 38 33.61 1.78 24.55
N ILE A 39 32.28 2.01 24.49
CA ILE A 39 31.61 2.07 23.18
C ILE A 39 32.06 3.27 22.35
N ALA A 40 32.36 4.41 22.98
CA ALA A 40 32.85 5.60 22.29
C ALA A 40 34.23 5.34 21.61
N LYS A 41 35.12 4.62 22.27
CA LYS A 41 36.45 4.26 21.72
C LYS A 41 36.38 3.32 20.52
N HIS A 42 35.36 2.50 20.42
CA HIS A 42 35.16 1.58 19.31
C HIS A 42 34.37 2.21 18.13
N ALA A 43 33.72 3.36 18.33
CA ALA A 43 32.86 4.00 17.35
C ALA A 43 33.63 4.61 16.19
N ASP A 44 33.06 4.52 14.96
CA ASP A 44 33.49 5.32 13.83
C ASP A 44 32.88 6.73 13.89
N VAL A 45 31.72 6.88 14.53
CA VAL A 45 31.05 8.15 14.78
C VAL A 45 30.53 8.16 16.21
N LEU A 46 30.87 9.20 16.98
CA LEU A 46 30.39 9.41 18.33
C LEU A 46 29.34 10.52 18.34
N VAL A 47 28.17 10.19 18.90
CA VAL A 47 27.12 11.15 19.28
C VAL A 47 27.08 11.21 20.80
N ASN A 48 27.71 12.24 21.37
CA ASN A 48 27.72 12.46 22.80
C ASN A 48 26.53 13.31 23.23
N TYR A 49 25.74 12.80 24.21
CA TYR A 49 24.55 13.48 24.72
C TYR A 49 24.54 13.56 26.25
N SER A 50 25.64 13.91 26.83
CA SER A 50 25.75 14.05 28.30
C SER A 50 24.58 14.84 28.88
N VAL A 51 23.95 14.28 29.92
CA VAL A 51 22.93 14.96 30.74
C VAL A 51 23.50 15.23 32.12
N PRO A 52 23.28 16.44 32.69
CA PRO A 52 23.84 16.78 33.99
C PRO A 52 23.18 16.04 35.15
N ASP A 53 21.92 15.68 34.99
CA ASP A 53 21.08 15.01 35.98
C ASP A 53 19.96 14.23 35.27
N GLU A 54 19.63 13.05 35.76
CA GLU A 54 18.49 12.26 35.25
C GLU A 54 17.14 12.83 35.68
N GLY A 55 17.13 13.67 36.72
CA GLY A 55 15.89 14.21 37.28
C GLY A 55 15.09 13.19 38.10
N GLY A 56 13.88 13.58 38.48
CA GLY A 56 12.99 12.75 39.26
C GLY A 56 13.37 12.68 40.76
N PRO A 57 12.58 11.95 41.59
CA PRO A 57 12.70 12.00 43.05
C PRO A 57 14.04 11.47 43.59
N LEU A 58 14.70 10.58 42.87
CA LEU A 58 15.94 9.94 43.30
C LEU A 58 17.15 10.29 42.44
N GLY A 59 16.95 10.92 41.27
CA GLY A 59 18.03 11.21 40.32
C GLY A 59 18.73 9.96 39.77
N LEU A 60 18.15 8.76 39.93
CA LEU A 60 18.78 7.47 39.57
C LEU A 60 18.13 6.79 38.37
N ALA A 61 16.83 6.97 38.22
CA ALA A 61 16.11 6.35 37.08
C ALA A 61 16.43 7.09 35.77
N PRO A 62 16.70 6.38 34.67
CA PRO A 62 17.01 7.01 33.39
C PRO A 62 15.76 7.71 32.85
N MET A 63 15.67 9.02 32.98
CA MET A 63 14.57 9.88 32.53
C MET A 63 15.06 10.91 31.52
N ALA A 64 16.00 11.74 31.86
CA ALA A 64 16.57 12.75 30.99
C ALA A 64 17.41 12.09 29.88
N SER A 65 18.25 11.12 30.21
CA SER A 65 19.04 10.40 29.20
C SER A 65 18.19 9.63 28.18
N THR A 66 17.11 8.98 28.61
CA THR A 66 16.20 8.30 27.72
C THR A 66 15.44 9.26 26.79
N SER A 67 14.99 10.41 27.35
CA SER A 67 14.31 11.44 26.56
C SER A 67 15.22 12.03 25.47
N VAL A 68 16.45 12.34 25.82
CA VAL A 68 17.46 12.86 24.87
C VAL A 68 17.82 11.80 23.83
N THR A 69 18.00 10.54 24.24
CA THR A 69 18.29 9.43 23.32
C THR A 69 17.17 9.26 22.29
N LEU A 70 15.91 9.30 22.74
CA LEU A 70 14.75 9.20 21.85
C LEU A 70 14.73 10.36 20.86
N ALA A 71 14.90 11.60 21.33
CA ALA A 71 14.91 12.78 20.46
C ALA A 71 16.03 12.72 19.39
N ILE A 72 17.24 12.27 19.78
CA ILE A 72 18.34 12.08 18.83
C ILE A 72 18.01 10.96 17.84
N GLY A 73 17.47 9.84 18.29
CA GLY A 73 17.05 8.72 17.44
C GLY A 73 16.03 9.13 16.39
N ASP A 74 15.01 9.88 16.82
CA ASP A 74 13.96 10.42 15.93
C ASP A 74 14.55 11.41 14.92
N ALA A 75 15.44 12.31 15.35
CA ALA A 75 16.12 13.25 14.46
C ALA A 75 16.98 12.51 13.41
N MET A 76 17.72 11.48 13.81
CA MET A 76 18.50 10.65 12.89
C MET A 76 17.60 9.90 11.90
N ALA A 77 16.49 9.35 12.36
CA ALA A 77 15.52 8.66 11.51
C ALA A 77 14.90 9.62 10.48
N ALA A 78 14.48 10.81 10.92
CA ALA A 78 13.92 11.84 10.06
C ALA A 78 14.91 12.29 8.98
N GLU A 79 16.18 12.50 9.35
CA GLU A 79 17.23 12.88 8.39
C GLU A 79 17.51 11.77 7.38
N VAL A 80 17.52 10.50 7.80
CA VAL A 80 17.67 9.36 6.89
C VAL A 80 16.49 9.26 5.93
N MET A 81 15.26 9.46 6.42
CA MET A 81 14.06 9.48 5.60
C MET A 81 14.14 10.60 4.55
N TYR A 82 14.52 11.82 4.97
CA TYR A 82 14.67 12.96 4.08
C TYR A 82 15.72 12.71 2.97
N ARG A 83 16.93 12.25 3.35
CA ARG A 83 18.02 11.96 2.39
C ARG A 83 17.70 10.84 1.43
N ARG A 84 16.89 9.86 1.84
CA ARG A 84 16.44 8.75 0.98
C ARG A 84 15.25 9.10 0.12
N GLY A 85 14.67 10.30 0.25
CA GLY A 85 13.43 10.66 -0.42
C GLY A 85 12.29 9.70 -0.04
N PHE A 86 12.22 9.29 1.25
CA PHE A 86 11.23 8.33 1.71
C PHE A 86 9.84 8.95 1.62
N THR A 87 8.94 8.28 0.90
CA THR A 87 7.61 8.79 0.57
C THR A 87 6.53 8.16 1.45
N GLU A 88 5.36 8.80 1.49
CA GLU A 88 4.16 8.28 2.14
C GLU A 88 3.77 6.90 1.59
N GLN A 89 3.91 6.68 0.28
CA GLN A 89 3.64 5.38 -0.34
C GLN A 89 4.61 4.29 0.15
N GLN A 90 5.88 4.63 0.37
CA GLN A 90 6.84 3.70 0.96
C GLN A 90 6.52 3.41 2.42
N PHE A 91 6.04 4.42 3.18
CA PHE A 91 5.55 4.22 4.54
C PHE A 91 4.34 3.28 4.58
N ALA A 92 3.37 3.48 3.72
CA ALA A 92 2.18 2.65 3.60
C ALA A 92 2.54 1.17 3.34
N ARG A 93 3.52 0.91 2.46
CA ARG A 93 3.98 -0.46 2.14
C ARG A 93 4.54 -1.21 3.34
N VAL A 94 5.21 -0.52 4.27
CA VAL A 94 5.77 -1.14 5.48
C VAL A 94 4.79 -1.14 6.66
N HIS A 95 3.64 -0.46 6.54
CA HIS A 95 2.57 -0.40 7.54
C HIS A 95 1.18 -0.68 6.93
N PRO A 96 0.98 -1.80 6.23
CA PRO A 96 -0.25 -2.03 5.45
C PRO A 96 -1.52 -2.14 6.30
N GLY A 97 -1.40 -2.52 7.56
CA GLY A 97 -2.54 -2.63 8.50
C GLY A 97 -2.89 -1.35 9.26
N GLY A 98 -2.07 -0.31 9.16
CA GLY A 98 -2.30 0.97 9.85
C GLY A 98 -3.31 1.85 9.12
N GLY A 99 -3.98 2.77 9.84
CA GLY A 99 -4.94 3.71 9.24
C GLY A 99 -4.35 4.49 8.06
N LEU A 100 -3.12 4.99 8.19
CA LEU A 100 -2.43 5.69 7.10
C LEU A 100 -2.09 4.75 5.92
N GLY A 101 -1.71 3.48 6.20
CA GLY A 101 -1.44 2.49 5.17
C GLY A 101 -2.67 2.23 4.30
N LYS A 102 -3.84 2.10 4.94
CA LYS A 102 -5.12 1.91 4.23
C LYS A 102 -5.48 3.13 3.37
N GLN A 103 -5.32 4.35 3.88
CA GLN A 103 -5.61 5.59 3.15
C GLN A 103 -4.73 5.76 1.90
N LEU A 104 -3.50 5.25 1.94
CA LEU A 104 -2.53 5.37 0.85
C LEU A 104 -2.48 4.13 -0.05
N THR A 105 -3.39 3.17 0.13
CA THR A 105 -3.51 2.00 -0.75
C THR A 105 -3.89 2.45 -2.16
N THR A 106 -3.10 2.06 -3.15
CA THR A 106 -3.39 2.34 -4.56
C THR A 106 -4.27 1.27 -5.18
N ILE A 107 -4.92 1.60 -6.28
CA ILE A 107 -5.69 0.65 -7.10
C ILE A 107 -4.78 -0.49 -7.57
N GLY A 108 -3.54 -0.20 -7.95
CA GLY A 108 -2.57 -1.22 -8.35
C GLY A 108 -2.21 -2.19 -7.22
N ASP A 109 -2.20 -1.73 -5.97
CA ASP A 109 -1.97 -2.61 -4.82
C ASP A 109 -3.17 -3.53 -4.57
N ILE A 110 -4.40 -3.03 -4.74
CA ILE A 110 -5.63 -3.84 -4.67
C ILE A 110 -5.61 -4.93 -5.73
N LEU A 111 -5.29 -4.60 -6.97
CA LEU A 111 -5.20 -5.57 -8.05
C LEU A 111 -4.19 -6.68 -7.75
N LYS A 112 -3.03 -6.37 -7.16
CA LYS A 112 -2.03 -7.38 -6.76
C LYS A 112 -2.52 -8.32 -5.67
N ILE A 113 -3.32 -7.81 -4.72
CA ILE A 113 -3.82 -8.59 -3.57
C ILE A 113 -5.00 -9.48 -4.00
N HIS A 114 -5.95 -8.92 -4.74
CA HIS A 114 -7.23 -9.56 -5.05
C HIS A 114 -7.23 -10.25 -6.42
N TYR A 115 -6.39 -9.83 -7.36
CA TYR A 115 -6.41 -10.32 -8.74
C TYR A 115 -5.27 -11.29 -9.06
N LYS A 116 -5.43 -12.53 -8.61
CA LYS A 116 -4.84 -13.69 -9.28
C LYS A 116 -5.73 -14.19 -10.44
N ARG A 117 -6.81 -13.48 -10.76
CA ARG A 117 -7.83 -13.89 -11.72
C ARG A 117 -7.61 -13.15 -13.04
N GLU A 118 -7.81 -13.85 -14.13
CA GLU A 118 -7.89 -13.23 -15.45
C GLU A 118 -9.04 -12.23 -15.50
N LEU A 119 -8.83 -11.12 -16.19
CA LEU A 119 -9.86 -10.12 -16.44
C LEU A 119 -11.03 -10.77 -17.20
N PRO A 120 -12.28 -10.74 -16.67
CA PRO A 120 -13.41 -11.24 -17.42
C PRO A 120 -13.53 -10.51 -18.75
N SER A 121 -13.62 -11.25 -19.85
CA SER A 121 -13.62 -10.64 -21.17
C SER A 121 -14.32 -11.53 -22.19
N VAL A 122 -15.20 -10.91 -22.98
CA VAL A 122 -15.86 -11.53 -24.12
C VAL A 122 -15.63 -10.68 -25.38
N ALA A 123 -15.82 -11.28 -26.55
CA ALA A 123 -15.83 -10.56 -27.82
C ALA A 123 -17.17 -9.81 -28.02
N GLU A 124 -17.20 -8.77 -28.85
CA GLU A 124 -18.40 -7.96 -29.08
C GLU A 124 -19.56 -8.76 -29.74
N ASP A 125 -19.25 -9.83 -30.43
CA ASP A 125 -20.21 -10.74 -31.08
C ASP A 125 -20.66 -11.91 -30.17
N ALA A 126 -20.10 -12.03 -28.94
CA ALA A 126 -20.51 -13.04 -28.00
C ALA A 126 -21.99 -12.89 -27.62
N GLN A 127 -22.71 -14.02 -27.51
CA GLN A 127 -24.12 -14.01 -27.13
C GLN A 127 -24.30 -13.81 -25.63
N LEU A 128 -25.49 -13.39 -25.23
CA LEU A 128 -25.82 -13.12 -23.82
C LEU A 128 -25.49 -14.30 -22.88
N LEU A 129 -25.68 -15.55 -23.34
CA LEU A 129 -25.37 -16.73 -22.52
C LEU A 129 -23.87 -16.89 -22.25
N ASP A 130 -23.03 -16.56 -23.21
CA ASP A 130 -21.57 -16.58 -23.06
C ASP A 130 -21.12 -15.49 -22.06
N CYS A 131 -21.75 -14.31 -22.15
CA CYS A 131 -21.50 -13.21 -21.20
C CYS A 131 -21.86 -13.63 -19.76
N LEU A 132 -23.02 -14.26 -19.57
CA LEU A 132 -23.47 -14.74 -18.26
C LEU A 132 -22.56 -15.85 -17.73
N ALA A 133 -22.08 -16.74 -18.58
CA ALA A 133 -21.13 -17.79 -18.21
C ALA A 133 -19.81 -17.18 -17.70
N GLU A 134 -19.25 -16.19 -18.42
CA GLU A 134 -18.02 -15.48 -18.03
C GLU A 134 -18.19 -14.71 -16.71
N MET A 135 -19.30 -13.95 -16.56
CA MET A 135 -19.62 -13.24 -15.32
C MET A 135 -19.72 -14.18 -14.12
N SER A 136 -20.35 -15.36 -14.33
CA SER A 136 -20.54 -16.37 -13.27
C SER A 136 -19.23 -17.04 -12.88
N ASP A 137 -18.37 -17.37 -13.84
CA ASP A 137 -17.06 -17.98 -13.60
C ASP A 137 -16.16 -17.05 -12.79
N LYS A 138 -16.08 -15.79 -13.19
CA LYS A 138 -15.22 -14.78 -12.55
C LYS A 138 -15.86 -14.17 -11.30
N ARG A 139 -17.16 -14.33 -11.07
CA ARG A 139 -17.91 -13.87 -9.89
C ARG A 139 -17.80 -12.36 -9.60
N LEU A 140 -17.78 -11.55 -10.66
CA LEU A 140 -17.67 -10.10 -10.56
C LEU A 140 -18.97 -9.35 -10.90
N GLY A 141 -20.01 -10.06 -11.35
CA GLY A 141 -21.27 -9.43 -11.79
C GLY A 141 -21.12 -8.51 -12.99
N LEU A 142 -19.99 -8.61 -13.69
CA LEU A 142 -19.72 -7.89 -14.93
C LEU A 142 -18.68 -8.64 -15.79
N THR A 143 -18.62 -8.28 -17.08
CA THR A 143 -17.54 -8.67 -17.99
C THR A 143 -17.12 -7.48 -18.84
N THR A 144 -15.86 -7.46 -19.28
CA THR A 144 -15.42 -6.52 -20.31
C THR A 144 -15.78 -7.07 -21.68
N VAL A 145 -16.08 -6.16 -22.61
CA VAL A 145 -16.40 -6.49 -24.01
C VAL A 145 -15.32 -5.89 -24.89
N ARG A 146 -14.65 -6.74 -25.67
CA ARG A 146 -13.60 -6.32 -26.61
C ARG A 146 -14.17 -6.24 -28.02
N GLY A 147 -14.08 -5.05 -28.62
CA GLY A 147 -14.54 -4.81 -29.99
C GLY A 147 -13.73 -3.76 -30.71
N ALA A 148 -14.12 -3.45 -31.94
CA ALA A 148 -13.45 -2.45 -32.77
C ALA A 148 -13.45 -1.04 -32.12
N GLY A 149 -14.42 -0.74 -31.26
CA GLY A 149 -14.54 0.53 -30.51
C GLY A 149 -13.67 0.60 -29.25
N GLY A 150 -12.92 -0.44 -28.91
CA GLY A 150 -12.11 -0.53 -27.71
C GLY A 150 -12.65 -1.50 -26.66
N VAL A 151 -12.63 -1.11 -25.40
CA VAL A 151 -13.11 -1.93 -24.29
C VAL A 151 -14.40 -1.34 -23.71
N GLY A 152 -15.49 -2.11 -23.81
CA GLY A 152 -16.75 -1.83 -23.15
C GLY A 152 -16.91 -2.61 -21.83
N VAL A 153 -17.98 -2.33 -21.09
CA VAL A 153 -18.38 -3.08 -19.90
C VAL A 153 -19.84 -3.49 -19.99
N LEU A 154 -20.12 -4.74 -19.66
CA LEU A 154 -21.46 -5.30 -19.54
C LEU A 154 -21.65 -5.79 -18.10
N SER A 155 -22.66 -5.28 -17.42
CA SER A 155 -22.97 -5.61 -16.02
C SER A 155 -24.27 -6.43 -15.89
N ASP A 156 -24.45 -7.08 -14.73
CA ASP A 156 -25.71 -7.76 -14.37
C ASP A 156 -26.93 -6.83 -14.52
N GLY A 157 -26.76 -5.52 -14.26
CA GLY A 157 -27.80 -4.54 -14.43
C GLY A 157 -28.22 -4.35 -15.90
N ASP A 158 -27.25 -4.39 -16.83
CA ASP A 158 -27.49 -4.28 -18.27
C ASP A 158 -28.23 -5.52 -18.78
N VAL A 159 -27.79 -6.70 -18.33
CA VAL A 159 -28.45 -7.97 -18.63
C VAL A 159 -29.89 -7.97 -18.16
N ARG A 160 -30.15 -7.53 -16.92
CA ARG A 160 -31.49 -7.46 -16.36
C ARG A 160 -32.40 -6.54 -17.17
N ARG A 161 -31.94 -5.35 -17.52
CA ARG A 161 -32.70 -4.39 -18.35
C ARG A 161 -33.01 -5.00 -19.72
N CYS A 162 -32.04 -5.65 -20.36
CA CYS A 162 -32.26 -6.31 -21.63
C CYS A 162 -33.36 -7.40 -21.55
N LEU A 163 -33.32 -8.21 -20.49
CA LEU A 163 -34.33 -9.26 -20.27
C LEU A 163 -35.73 -8.67 -20.01
N GLU A 164 -35.82 -7.58 -19.26
CA GLU A 164 -37.07 -6.87 -18.99
C GLU A 164 -37.67 -6.26 -20.27
N GLU A 165 -36.82 -5.72 -21.16
CA GLU A 165 -37.26 -5.04 -22.38
C GLU A 165 -37.57 -6.01 -23.53
N ARG A 166 -36.75 -7.07 -23.74
CA ARG A 166 -36.78 -7.94 -24.88
C ARG A 166 -37.33 -9.35 -24.59
N GLY A 167 -37.56 -9.69 -23.33
CA GLY A 167 -38.02 -11.03 -22.95
C GLY A 167 -37.08 -12.13 -23.45
N SER A 168 -37.65 -13.13 -24.11
CA SER A 168 -36.88 -14.25 -24.65
C SER A 168 -35.96 -13.87 -25.85
N GLU A 169 -36.21 -12.75 -26.52
CA GLU A 169 -35.39 -12.27 -27.62
C GLU A 169 -34.02 -11.74 -27.12
N ALA A 170 -33.90 -11.42 -25.80
CA ALA A 170 -32.63 -11.03 -25.22
C ALA A 170 -31.52 -12.05 -25.37
N PHE A 171 -31.84 -13.34 -25.48
CA PHE A 171 -30.81 -14.39 -25.65
C PHE A 171 -30.12 -14.37 -27.01
N ALA A 172 -30.70 -13.69 -28.00
CA ALA A 172 -30.07 -13.46 -29.31
C ALA A 172 -29.23 -12.18 -29.37
N ALA A 173 -29.27 -11.36 -28.32
CA ALA A 173 -28.50 -10.11 -28.26
C ALA A 173 -27.02 -10.38 -28.06
N THR A 174 -26.18 -9.56 -28.70
CA THR A 174 -24.74 -9.65 -28.58
C THR A 174 -24.19 -8.75 -27.44
N ALA A 175 -23.01 -9.10 -26.96
CA ALA A 175 -22.30 -8.30 -25.93
C ALA A 175 -22.12 -6.84 -26.37
N GLY A 176 -21.77 -6.64 -27.66
CA GLY A 176 -21.58 -5.31 -28.24
C GLY A 176 -22.82 -4.43 -28.27
N GLU A 177 -24.01 -5.06 -28.45
CA GLU A 177 -25.30 -4.34 -28.38
C GLU A 177 -25.68 -3.91 -26.98
N LEU A 178 -25.26 -4.67 -25.96
CA LEU A 178 -25.69 -4.50 -24.58
C LEU A 178 -24.71 -3.72 -23.73
N CYS A 179 -23.44 -3.72 -24.07
CA CYS A 179 -22.41 -3.12 -23.24
C CYS A 179 -22.41 -1.58 -23.30
N THR A 180 -21.86 -0.99 -22.28
CA THR A 180 -21.50 0.44 -22.25
C THR A 180 -20.10 0.60 -22.84
N TRP A 181 -19.97 1.23 -24.02
CA TRP A 181 -18.71 1.49 -24.70
C TRP A 181 -17.90 2.66 -24.12
N THR A 182 -18.46 3.41 -23.19
CA THR A 182 -17.80 4.50 -22.48
C THR A 182 -17.73 4.20 -20.98
N PRO A 183 -17.05 3.13 -20.56
CA PRO A 183 -16.96 2.76 -19.15
C PRO A 183 -16.17 3.79 -18.37
N GLN A 184 -16.31 3.78 -17.03
CA GLN A 184 -15.49 4.61 -16.19
C GLN A 184 -14.12 3.96 -15.98
N TRP A 185 -13.08 4.78 -16.08
CA TRP A 185 -11.69 4.40 -15.97
C TRP A 185 -11.04 5.06 -14.77
N ILE A 186 -10.13 4.34 -14.14
CA ILE A 186 -9.21 4.88 -13.14
C ILE A 186 -7.79 4.37 -13.44
N ASP A 187 -6.78 5.20 -13.19
CA ASP A 187 -5.40 4.78 -13.36
C ASP A 187 -4.96 3.93 -12.16
N HIS A 188 -4.14 2.93 -12.39
CA HIS A 188 -3.67 2.01 -11.33
C HIS A 188 -2.89 2.72 -10.22
N SER A 189 -2.37 3.92 -10.47
CA SER A 189 -1.64 4.75 -9.51
C SER A 189 -2.53 5.55 -8.55
N HIS A 190 -3.82 5.69 -8.87
CA HIS A 190 -4.78 6.41 -8.02
C HIS A 190 -5.04 5.67 -6.70
N LEU A 191 -5.49 6.42 -5.69
CA LEU A 191 -5.82 5.85 -4.39
C LEU A 191 -7.17 5.10 -4.44
N ALA A 192 -7.30 4.09 -3.58
CA ALA A 192 -8.53 3.34 -3.41
C ALA A 192 -9.72 4.24 -2.99
N SER A 193 -9.46 5.27 -2.19
CA SER A 193 -10.45 6.27 -1.80
C SER A 193 -11.00 7.09 -2.97
N GLU A 194 -10.19 7.34 -3.99
CA GLU A 194 -10.64 8.06 -5.20
C GLU A 194 -11.57 7.19 -6.04
N ALA A 195 -11.27 5.87 -6.15
CA ALA A 195 -12.18 4.94 -6.81
C ALA A 195 -13.52 4.85 -6.08
N LEU A 196 -13.50 4.79 -4.75
CA LEU A 196 -14.72 4.79 -3.93
C LEU A 196 -15.55 6.05 -4.18
N GLY A 197 -14.94 7.23 -4.11
CA GLY A 197 -15.62 8.50 -4.40
C GLY A 197 -16.21 8.56 -5.82
N MET A 198 -15.51 8.00 -6.81
CA MET A 198 -16.02 7.88 -8.18
C MET A 198 -17.24 6.96 -8.26
N MET A 199 -17.19 5.79 -7.60
CA MET A 199 -18.29 4.84 -7.56
C MET A 199 -19.53 5.44 -6.92
N GLU A 200 -19.37 6.14 -5.79
CA GLU A 200 -20.48 6.82 -5.08
C GLU A 200 -21.10 7.94 -5.94
N ALA A 201 -20.28 8.82 -6.50
CA ALA A 201 -20.75 9.95 -7.30
C ALA A 201 -21.50 9.51 -8.55
N ARG A 202 -21.09 8.38 -9.16
CA ARG A 202 -21.69 7.87 -10.39
C ARG A 202 -22.69 6.73 -10.18
N LYS A 203 -22.89 6.30 -8.93
CA LYS A 203 -23.79 5.18 -8.54
C LYS A 203 -23.47 3.89 -9.29
N ILE A 204 -22.18 3.58 -9.41
CA ILE A 204 -21.65 2.36 -10.01
C ILE A 204 -20.90 1.54 -8.97
N THR A 205 -20.81 0.23 -9.17
CA THR A 205 -20.15 -0.71 -8.24
C THR A 205 -18.79 -1.19 -8.70
N ALA A 206 -18.36 -0.81 -9.89
CA ALA A 206 -17.08 -1.20 -10.45
C ALA A 206 -16.54 -0.14 -11.41
N VAL A 207 -15.20 -0.08 -11.52
CA VAL A 207 -14.47 0.78 -12.47
C VAL A 207 -13.38 -0.04 -13.16
N LEU A 208 -13.16 0.23 -14.45
CA LEU A 208 -12.05 -0.37 -15.17
C LEU A 208 -10.74 0.31 -14.80
N VAL A 209 -9.68 -0.48 -14.71
CA VAL A 209 -8.35 0.02 -14.36
C VAL A 209 -7.45 -0.04 -15.59
N ARG A 210 -6.75 1.06 -15.85
CA ARG A 210 -5.72 1.13 -16.91
C ARG A 210 -4.33 1.33 -16.32
N ASP A 211 -3.34 0.84 -17.06
CA ASP A 211 -1.92 1.08 -16.78
C ASP A 211 -1.42 2.39 -17.42
N ASP A 212 -0.11 2.63 -17.29
CA ASP A 212 0.55 3.82 -17.85
C ASP A 212 0.54 3.85 -19.39
N ASN A 213 0.28 2.72 -20.06
CA ASN A 213 0.14 2.61 -21.51
C ASN A 213 -1.31 2.82 -21.97
N GLY A 214 -2.26 2.96 -21.02
CA GLY A 214 -3.68 3.06 -21.29
C GLY A 214 -4.39 1.72 -21.51
N GLU A 215 -3.69 0.60 -21.29
CA GLU A 215 -4.25 -0.74 -21.44
C GLU A 215 -5.10 -1.13 -20.22
N CYS A 216 -6.20 -1.84 -20.47
CA CYS A 216 -7.06 -2.37 -19.41
C CYS A 216 -6.34 -3.51 -18.68
N VAL A 217 -5.98 -3.28 -17.42
CA VAL A 217 -5.24 -4.23 -16.58
C VAL A 217 -6.08 -4.87 -15.48
N GLY A 218 -7.31 -4.42 -15.29
CA GLY A 218 -8.19 -4.97 -14.27
C GLY A 218 -9.51 -4.24 -14.12
N VAL A 219 -10.26 -4.72 -13.15
CA VAL A 219 -11.51 -4.11 -12.67
C VAL A 219 -11.39 -4.01 -11.15
N VAL A 220 -11.74 -2.91 -10.56
CA VAL A 220 -11.95 -2.79 -9.11
C VAL A 220 -13.43 -2.75 -8.84
N HIS A 221 -13.90 -3.64 -7.97
CA HIS A 221 -15.26 -3.70 -7.52
C HIS A 221 -15.39 -3.13 -6.10
N LEU A 222 -16.57 -2.61 -5.74
CA LEU A 222 -16.83 -2.04 -4.42
C LEU A 222 -16.49 -3.01 -3.28
N HIS A 223 -16.70 -4.32 -3.47
CA HIS A 223 -16.32 -5.34 -2.49
C HIS A 223 -14.83 -5.44 -2.23
N ASP A 224 -13.97 -5.11 -3.21
CA ASP A 224 -12.53 -5.11 -3.02
C ASP A 224 -12.10 -3.98 -2.07
N LEU A 225 -12.85 -2.88 -2.06
CA LEU A 225 -12.65 -1.72 -1.18
C LEU A 225 -13.16 -1.97 0.24
N TRP A 226 -14.24 -2.75 0.42
CA TRP A 226 -14.73 -3.13 1.76
C TRP A 226 -13.72 -3.96 2.54
N GLY A 227 -13.00 -4.85 1.88
CA GLY A 227 -11.93 -5.65 2.50
C GLY A 227 -10.83 -4.80 3.16
N LEU A 228 -10.67 -3.55 2.73
CA LEU A 228 -9.72 -2.59 3.29
C LEU A 228 -10.28 -1.80 4.48
N GLN A 229 -11.53 -2.04 4.89
CA GLN A 229 -12.23 -1.26 5.94
C GLN A 229 -12.19 0.26 5.67
N MET A 230 -12.36 0.65 4.43
CA MET A 230 -12.44 2.06 3.99
C MET A 230 -13.86 2.61 4.07
N ILE A 231 -14.84 1.77 4.36
CA ILE A 231 -16.26 2.09 4.54
C ILE A 231 -16.68 1.62 5.92
#